data_1ca7737715a8a8ce8e8ee4ec804dfca9
#
_entry.id   1ca7737715a8a8ce8e8ee4ec804dfca9
#
_cell.length_a   1.000
_cell.length_b   1.000
_cell.length_c   1.000
_cell.angle_alpha   90.00
_cell.angle_beta   90.00
_cell.angle_gamma   90.00
#
_symmetry.space_group_name_H-M   'P 1'
#
loop_
_entity.id
_entity.type
_entity.pdbx_description
1 polymer ?
#
loop_
_entity_poly.entity_id
_entity_poly.type
_entity_poly.pdbx_seq_one_letter_code
_entity_poly.pdbx_strand_id
1 'polypeptide(L)'
;SYLYARLNPTDVRRGWWLNKTDNPDPDAATSGYACLLPSNLPNTLASGVKARSEYVSVKFRSYNGDWNNTDLIYMRAEEAVFIKAEAEAHSNIAAAKKTLKDYVTTYRDPGYDITAASLDDVVEEIILQKRIEMWMEGALEWLDRRRLNMPIDRRDDAAMTAAGVANNHIYKAMWEQNESGMRFQLPRSVVIANPEI
;
A
#
# COMPACT_ATOMS: atom_id res chain seq x y z
N SER A 1 -6.28 4.31 7.20
CA SER A 1 -5.54 3.23 6.52
C SER A 1 -4.11 3.13 7.06
N TYR A 2 -3.59 1.92 7.15
CA TYR A 2 -2.23 1.62 7.64
C TYR A 2 -1.15 2.46 6.92
N LEU A 3 -1.21 2.52 5.60
CA LEU A 3 -0.23 3.28 4.81
C LEU A 3 -0.36 4.79 5.00
N TYR A 4 -1.60 5.29 5.01
CA TYR A 4 -1.86 6.71 5.22
C TYR A 4 -1.29 7.23 6.54
N ALA A 5 -1.40 6.44 7.61
CA ALA A 5 -0.88 6.80 8.93
C ALA A 5 0.65 6.96 8.98
N ARG A 6 1.36 6.48 7.96
CA ARG A 6 2.83 6.55 7.86
C ARG A 6 3.32 7.67 6.95
N LEU A 7 2.40 8.42 6.35
CA LEU A 7 2.75 9.55 5.50
C LEU A 7 2.85 10.82 6.31
N ASN A 8 3.96 11.53 6.19
CA ASN A 8 4.08 12.86 6.77
C ASN A 8 3.03 13.82 6.17
N PRO A 9 2.64 14.87 6.87
CA PRO A 9 1.72 15.89 6.33
C PRO A 9 2.21 16.53 5.02
N THR A 10 3.52 16.55 4.79
CA THR A 10 4.17 17.11 3.60
C THR A 10 4.27 16.13 2.42
N ASP A 11 3.92 14.86 2.63
CA ASP A 11 4.02 13.83 1.60
C ASP A 11 2.88 13.99 0.56
N VAL A 12 3.25 14.23 -0.69
CA VAL A 12 2.28 14.43 -1.78
C VAL A 12 1.41 13.20 -2.02
N ARG A 13 1.89 12.00 -1.66
CA ARG A 13 1.14 10.75 -1.80
C ARG A 13 -0.08 10.68 -0.88
N ARG A 14 -0.19 11.54 0.14
CA ARG A 14 -1.44 11.69 0.90
C ARG A 14 -2.62 11.99 -0.01
N GLY A 15 -2.41 12.73 -1.10
CA GLY A 15 -3.42 13.00 -2.11
C GLY A 15 -3.98 11.77 -2.83
N TRP A 16 -3.32 10.60 -2.72
CA TRP A 16 -3.84 9.36 -3.27
C TRP A 16 -4.95 8.72 -2.43
N TRP A 17 -5.17 9.21 -1.22
CA TRP A 17 -6.22 8.76 -0.31
C TRP A 17 -7.04 9.95 0.16
N LEU A 18 -8.26 10.02 -0.33
CA LEU A 18 -9.20 11.05 0.14
C LEU A 18 -9.88 10.59 1.42
N ASN A 19 -10.09 11.54 2.32
CA ASN A 19 -10.91 11.37 3.51
C ASN A 19 -11.68 12.67 3.79
N LYS A 20 -12.62 12.62 4.73
CA LYS A 20 -13.46 13.78 5.01
C LYS A 20 -12.77 14.90 5.81
N THR A 21 -11.74 14.56 6.55
CA THR A 21 -11.17 15.44 7.58
C THR A 21 -9.93 16.14 7.06
N ASP A 22 -8.96 15.36 6.58
CA ASP A 22 -7.61 15.87 6.27
C ASP A 22 -7.41 16.15 4.79
N ASN A 23 -8.08 15.38 3.94
CA ASN A 23 -7.91 15.45 2.49
C ASN A 23 -9.26 15.21 1.77
N PRO A 24 -10.21 16.15 1.87
CA PRO A 24 -11.48 16.03 1.18
C PRO A 24 -11.29 16.08 -0.34
N ASP A 25 -12.20 15.42 -1.08
CA ASP A 25 -12.18 15.48 -2.54
C ASP A 25 -12.48 16.91 -3.02
N PRO A 26 -11.52 17.61 -3.65
CA PRO A 26 -11.73 18.97 -4.14
C PRO A 26 -12.80 19.03 -5.24
N ASP A 27 -13.01 17.93 -5.95
CA ASP A 27 -13.95 17.84 -7.07
C ASP A 27 -15.28 17.17 -6.69
N ALA A 28 -15.55 16.98 -5.40
CA ALA A 28 -16.73 16.27 -4.90
C ALA A 28 -18.05 16.79 -5.48
N ALA A 29 -18.11 18.09 -5.76
CA ALA A 29 -19.31 18.74 -6.32
C ALA A 29 -19.49 18.52 -7.81
N THR A 30 -18.42 18.22 -8.57
CA THR A 30 -18.42 18.22 -10.03
C THR A 30 -18.07 16.89 -10.66
N SER A 31 -17.33 16.05 -9.97
CA SER A 31 -16.74 14.84 -10.54
C SER A 31 -17.65 13.61 -10.57
N GLY A 32 -18.81 13.67 -9.94
CA GLY A 32 -19.66 12.47 -9.74
C GLY A 32 -19.05 11.43 -8.79
N TYR A 33 -17.81 11.61 -8.37
CA TYR A 33 -17.11 10.75 -7.40
C TYR A 33 -17.40 11.10 -5.93
N ALA A 34 -18.21 12.10 -5.69
CA ALA A 34 -18.73 12.41 -4.35
C ALA A 34 -19.39 11.18 -3.68
N CYS A 35 -19.89 10.26 -4.50
CA CYS A 35 -20.41 8.97 -4.03
C CYS A 35 -19.32 8.04 -3.46
N LEU A 36 -18.05 8.28 -3.72
CA LEU A 36 -16.93 7.48 -3.19
C LEU A 36 -16.51 7.94 -1.79
N LEU A 37 -16.95 9.10 -1.34
CA LEU A 37 -16.76 9.50 0.04
C LEU A 37 -17.68 8.67 0.96
N PRO A 38 -17.21 8.22 2.11
CA PRO A 38 -17.97 7.33 3.01
C PRO A 38 -19.38 7.82 3.36
N SER A 39 -19.60 9.15 3.36
CA SER A 39 -20.93 9.75 3.61
C SER A 39 -21.88 9.68 2.43
N ASN A 40 -21.37 9.51 1.23
CA ASN A 40 -22.12 9.57 0.00
C ASN A 40 -22.28 8.21 -0.68
N LEU A 41 -21.66 7.15 -0.11
CA LEU A 41 -21.91 5.79 -0.56
C LEU A 41 -23.39 5.47 -0.36
N PRO A 42 -24.12 5.07 -1.41
CA PRO A 42 -25.50 4.71 -1.28
C PRO A 42 -25.64 3.58 -0.26
N ASN A 43 -26.65 3.67 0.62
CA ASN A 43 -26.99 2.61 1.58
C ASN A 43 -27.39 1.28 0.92
N THR A 44 -27.41 1.25 -0.40
CA THR A 44 -27.80 0.14 -1.25
C THR A 44 -26.68 -0.86 -1.58
N LEU A 45 -25.44 -0.63 -1.14
CA LEU A 45 -24.51 -1.74 -1.09
C LEU A 45 -25.09 -2.78 -0.14
N ALA A 46 -25.39 -3.94 -0.70
CA ALA A 46 -26.15 -5.03 -0.08
C ALA A 46 -25.87 -5.16 1.41
N SER A 47 -26.93 -5.35 2.17
CA SER A 47 -26.91 -5.59 3.61
C SER A 47 -25.85 -6.64 3.94
N GLY A 48 -24.71 -6.24 4.47
CA GLY A 48 -23.56 -7.11 4.76
C GLY A 48 -22.21 -6.49 4.43
N VAL A 49 -22.10 -5.58 3.45
CA VAL A 49 -20.85 -4.87 3.15
C VAL A 49 -20.78 -3.61 4.03
N LYS A 50 -20.46 -3.80 5.29
CA LYS A 50 -20.28 -2.71 6.26
C LYS A 50 -18.86 -2.13 6.29
N ALA A 51 -17.94 -2.64 5.51
CA ALA A 51 -16.58 -2.14 5.43
C ALA A 51 -16.54 -0.83 4.63
N ARG A 52 -17.03 0.23 5.22
CA ARG A 52 -16.83 1.58 4.70
C ARG A 52 -15.46 2.04 5.16
N SER A 53 -14.50 2.04 4.25
CA SER A 53 -13.23 2.69 4.50
C SER A 53 -13.47 4.19 4.62
N GLU A 54 -12.94 4.80 5.66
CA GLU A 54 -12.88 6.26 5.78
C GLU A 54 -11.95 6.88 4.74
N TYR A 55 -11.11 6.06 4.13
CA TYR A 55 -10.13 6.44 3.12
C TYR A 55 -10.48 5.80 1.79
N VAL A 56 -10.56 6.63 0.76
CA VAL A 56 -10.81 6.21 -0.63
C VAL A 56 -9.56 6.44 -1.45
N SER A 57 -9.04 5.37 -2.07
CA SER A 57 -7.91 5.49 -2.98
C SER A 57 -8.36 6.10 -4.30
N VAL A 58 -7.68 7.17 -4.72
CA VAL A 58 -7.92 7.86 -6.01
C VAL A 58 -6.68 7.87 -6.90
N LYS A 59 -5.67 7.08 -6.55
CA LYS A 59 -4.42 6.99 -7.30
C LYS A 59 -4.61 6.70 -8.79
N PHE A 60 -5.61 5.89 -9.11
CA PHE A 60 -5.94 5.50 -10.49
C PHE A 60 -7.24 6.14 -10.98
N ARG A 61 -7.60 7.29 -10.43
CA ARG A 61 -8.78 8.02 -10.85
C ARG A 61 -8.61 8.47 -12.31
N SER A 62 -9.54 8.08 -13.17
CA SER A 62 -9.58 8.57 -14.54
C SER A 62 -9.82 10.07 -14.56
N TYR A 63 -9.05 10.79 -15.36
CA TYR A 63 -9.15 12.25 -15.49
C TYR A 63 -10.52 12.70 -16.03
N ASN A 64 -11.11 11.93 -16.92
CA ASN A 64 -12.36 12.26 -17.59
C ASN A 64 -13.60 11.55 -17.05
N GLY A 65 -13.48 10.83 -15.94
CA GLY A 65 -14.58 10.02 -15.41
C GLY A 65 -14.93 8.80 -16.26
N ASP A 66 -14.18 8.52 -17.30
CA ASP A 66 -14.36 7.35 -18.15
C ASP A 66 -13.55 6.17 -17.60
N TRP A 67 -14.23 5.27 -16.93
CA TRP A 67 -13.66 4.08 -16.29
C TRP A 67 -13.02 3.10 -17.28
N ASN A 68 -13.41 3.17 -18.55
CA ASN A 68 -12.99 2.22 -19.56
C ASN A 68 -11.76 2.70 -20.35
N ASN A 69 -11.28 3.91 -20.09
CA ASN A 69 -10.22 4.54 -20.88
C ASN A 69 -9.02 4.96 -20.02
N THR A 70 -8.62 4.10 -19.11
CA THR A 70 -7.47 4.35 -18.23
C THR A 70 -6.34 3.40 -18.58
N ASP A 71 -5.14 3.95 -18.80
CA ASP A 71 -3.94 3.16 -19.01
C ASP A 71 -3.62 2.32 -17.78
N LEU A 72 -3.31 1.04 -17.99
CA LEU A 72 -2.82 0.18 -16.94
C LEU A 72 -1.31 0.34 -16.83
N ILE A 73 -0.86 0.73 -15.65
CA ILE A 73 0.57 0.80 -15.34
C ILE A 73 1.10 -0.62 -15.22
N TYR A 74 2.03 -1.00 -16.08
CA TYR A 74 2.66 -2.31 -16.06
C TYR A 74 3.99 -2.28 -15.29
N MET A 75 4.83 -1.29 -15.57
CA MET A 75 6.11 -1.07 -14.91
C MET A 75 6.38 0.43 -14.78
N ARG A 76 7.04 0.83 -13.70
CA ARG A 76 7.49 2.21 -13.50
C ARG A 76 8.95 2.28 -13.11
N ALA A 77 9.62 3.38 -13.47
CA ALA A 77 11.01 3.62 -13.12
C ALA A 77 11.26 3.65 -11.60
N GLU A 78 10.26 4.03 -10.84
CA GLU A 78 10.30 4.06 -9.38
C GLU A 78 10.56 2.68 -8.78
N GLU A 79 10.04 1.63 -9.39
CA GLU A 79 10.33 0.27 -8.93
C GLU A 79 11.82 -0.06 -8.99
N ALA A 80 12.51 0.39 -10.06
CA ALA A 80 13.95 0.22 -10.20
C ALA A 80 14.74 0.96 -9.11
N VAL A 81 14.25 2.10 -8.65
CA VAL A 81 14.88 2.84 -7.53
C VAL A 81 14.82 2.03 -6.23
N PHE A 82 13.68 1.43 -5.92
CA PHE A 82 13.53 0.59 -4.72
C PHE A 82 14.35 -0.70 -4.81
N ILE A 83 14.39 -1.34 -5.98
CA ILE A 83 15.24 -2.52 -6.21
C ILE A 83 16.72 -2.16 -6.02
N LYS A 84 17.16 -1.01 -6.56
CA LYS A 84 18.51 -0.51 -6.36
C LYS A 84 18.81 -0.27 -4.88
N ALA A 85 17.95 0.45 -4.18
CA ALA A 85 18.13 0.74 -2.77
C ALA A 85 18.23 -0.54 -1.93
N GLU A 86 17.39 -1.53 -2.20
CA GLU A 86 17.45 -2.81 -1.51
C GLU A 86 18.75 -3.58 -1.80
N ALA A 87 19.18 -3.64 -3.06
CA ALA A 87 20.45 -4.27 -3.42
C ALA A 87 21.65 -3.58 -2.74
N GLU A 88 21.64 -2.25 -2.67
CA GLU A 88 22.65 -1.47 -1.95
C GLU A 88 22.62 -1.76 -0.44
N ALA A 89 21.47 -2.00 0.17
CA ALA A 89 21.36 -2.26 1.59
C ALA A 89 22.19 -3.48 2.02
N HIS A 90 22.27 -4.50 1.19
CA HIS A 90 23.05 -5.72 1.45
C HIS A 90 24.58 -5.54 1.33
N SER A 91 25.04 -4.43 0.77
CA SER A 91 26.47 -4.15 0.59
C SER A 91 26.90 -2.86 1.27
N ASN A 92 26.07 -1.84 1.28
CA ASN A 92 26.36 -0.52 1.82
C ASN A 92 25.06 0.18 2.28
N ILE A 93 24.73 0.03 3.55
CA ILE A 93 23.54 0.64 4.17
C ILE A 93 23.47 2.15 3.92
N ALA A 94 24.61 2.85 3.97
CA ALA A 94 24.62 4.31 3.78
C ALA A 94 24.24 4.69 2.35
N ALA A 95 24.67 3.92 1.35
CA ALA A 95 24.26 4.12 -0.05
C ALA A 95 22.77 3.87 -0.24
N ALA A 96 22.24 2.79 0.33
CA ALA A 96 20.82 2.46 0.29
C ALA A 96 19.96 3.58 0.87
N LYS A 97 20.31 4.04 2.08
CA LYS A 97 19.63 5.17 2.75
C LYS A 97 19.68 6.43 1.89
N LYS A 98 20.83 6.71 1.27
CA LYS A 98 20.97 7.86 0.38
C LYS A 98 20.07 7.73 -0.85
N THR A 99 20.06 6.58 -1.53
CA THR A 99 19.23 6.34 -2.71
C THR A 99 17.76 6.51 -2.38
N LEU A 100 17.29 5.91 -1.28
CA LEU A 100 15.90 6.04 -0.85
C LEU A 100 15.54 7.49 -0.47
N LYS A 101 16.38 8.13 0.33
CA LYS A 101 16.15 9.50 0.80
C LYS A 101 16.13 10.48 -0.38
N ASP A 102 17.10 10.41 -1.28
CA ASP A 102 17.15 11.29 -2.45
C ASP A 102 15.88 11.20 -3.29
N TYR A 103 15.40 9.97 -3.52
CA TYR A 103 14.16 9.76 -4.27
C TYR A 103 12.95 10.34 -3.54
N VAL A 104 12.74 9.96 -2.28
CA VAL A 104 11.54 10.35 -1.53
C VAL A 104 11.52 11.86 -1.30
N THR A 105 12.64 12.47 -0.91
CA THR A 105 12.69 13.93 -0.68
C THR A 105 12.50 14.74 -1.94
N THR A 106 13.00 14.24 -3.07
CA THR A 106 12.90 14.97 -4.34
C THR A 106 11.50 14.93 -4.93
N TYR A 107 10.82 13.78 -4.83
CA TYR A 107 9.61 13.55 -5.62
C TYR A 107 8.34 13.36 -4.79
N ARG A 108 8.46 13.11 -3.47
CA ARG A 108 7.30 12.69 -2.66
C ARG A 108 7.13 13.51 -1.39
N ASP A 109 8.15 13.58 -0.56
CA ASP A 109 8.08 14.21 0.76
C ASP A 109 9.36 14.96 1.09
N PRO A 110 9.41 16.29 0.96
CA PRO A 110 10.59 17.08 1.30
C PRO A 110 11.05 16.92 2.75
N GLY A 111 10.14 16.51 3.64
CA GLY A 111 10.44 16.30 5.06
C GLY A 111 10.88 14.88 5.41
N TYR A 112 11.01 13.99 4.42
CA TYR A 112 11.35 12.60 4.67
C TYR A 112 12.78 12.44 5.22
N ASP A 113 12.89 11.63 6.26
CA ASP A 113 14.17 11.15 6.77
C ASP A 113 14.09 9.66 7.12
N ILE A 114 15.23 8.98 7.00
CA ILE A 114 15.35 7.55 7.32
C ILE A 114 16.24 7.35 8.54
N THR A 115 15.62 7.00 9.66
CA THR A 115 16.31 6.79 10.95
C THR A 115 16.77 5.34 11.15
N ALA A 116 16.27 4.41 10.34
CA ALA A 116 16.66 3.01 10.38
C ALA A 116 18.20 2.83 10.36
N ALA A 117 18.73 1.93 11.18
CA ALA A 117 20.16 1.75 11.35
C ALA A 117 20.65 0.33 11.02
N SER A 118 19.86 -0.69 11.31
CA SER A 118 20.20 -2.07 10.96
C SER A 118 19.83 -2.38 9.51
N LEU A 119 20.42 -3.45 8.95
CA LEU A 119 20.05 -3.94 7.62
C LEU A 119 18.56 -4.23 7.52
N ASP A 120 18.03 -4.96 8.49
CA ASP A 120 16.63 -5.39 8.47
C ASP A 120 15.69 -4.19 8.53
N ASP A 121 15.96 -3.20 9.40
CA ASP A 121 15.14 -1.99 9.52
C ASP A 121 15.20 -1.15 8.22
N VAL A 122 16.37 -1.06 7.57
CA VAL A 122 16.51 -0.33 6.31
C VAL A 122 15.78 -1.01 5.19
N VAL A 123 15.86 -2.33 5.09
CA VAL A 123 15.09 -3.11 4.10
C VAL A 123 13.59 -2.97 4.36
N GLU A 124 13.15 -3.04 5.63
CA GLU A 124 11.74 -2.85 5.96
C GLU A 124 11.24 -1.45 5.57
N GLU A 125 12.04 -0.41 5.80
CA GLU A 125 11.70 0.96 5.38
C GLU A 125 11.64 1.08 3.85
N ILE A 126 12.59 0.48 3.11
CA ILE A 126 12.54 0.45 1.64
C ILE A 126 11.26 -0.23 1.15
N ILE A 127 10.91 -1.37 1.73
CA ILE A 127 9.68 -2.10 1.37
C ILE A 127 8.44 -1.30 1.75
N LEU A 128 8.44 -0.58 2.87
CA LEU A 128 7.34 0.30 3.24
C LEU A 128 7.15 1.42 2.21
N GLN A 129 8.22 2.10 1.83
CA GLN A 129 8.17 3.18 0.83
C GLN A 129 7.76 2.65 -0.55
N LYS A 130 8.28 1.48 -0.96
CA LYS A 130 7.85 0.78 -2.17
C LYS A 130 6.36 0.44 -2.13
N ARG A 131 5.87 -0.09 -1.02
CA ARG A 131 4.47 -0.44 -0.81
C ARG A 131 3.54 0.77 -0.91
N ILE A 132 3.95 1.92 -0.37
CA ILE A 132 3.20 3.17 -0.49
C ILE A 132 3.19 3.61 -1.96
N GLU A 133 4.35 3.64 -2.59
CA GLU A 133 4.53 4.10 -3.97
C GLU A 133 3.78 3.23 -4.97
N MET A 134 3.88 1.91 -4.82
CA MET A 134 3.31 0.92 -5.72
C MET A 134 1.93 0.40 -5.26
N TRP A 135 1.23 1.21 -4.43
CA TRP A 135 -0.09 0.84 -3.95
C TRP A 135 -1.04 0.50 -5.09
N MET A 136 -1.65 -0.68 -5.03
CA MET A 136 -2.55 -1.24 -6.05
C MET A 136 -1.90 -1.51 -7.43
N GLU A 137 -0.58 -1.55 -7.51
CA GLU A 137 0.14 -1.92 -8.73
C GLU A 137 0.58 -3.38 -8.65
N GLY A 138 -0.24 -4.28 -9.17
CA GLY A 138 0.04 -5.72 -9.16
C GLY A 138 0.11 -6.33 -7.76
N ALA A 139 0.79 -7.47 -7.63
CA ALA A 139 0.95 -8.21 -6.37
C ALA A 139 2.28 -7.92 -5.66
N LEU A 140 2.92 -6.79 -5.91
CA LEU A 140 4.30 -6.49 -5.51
C LEU A 140 4.49 -6.59 -3.99
N GLU A 141 3.58 -6.06 -3.19
CA GLU A 141 3.65 -6.15 -1.73
C GLU A 141 3.67 -7.61 -1.24
N TRP A 142 2.79 -8.44 -1.77
CA TRP A 142 2.70 -9.83 -1.36
C TRP A 142 3.95 -10.62 -1.79
N LEU A 143 4.48 -10.36 -2.99
CA LEU A 143 5.70 -10.99 -3.50
C LEU A 143 6.92 -10.58 -2.67
N ASP A 144 7.06 -9.29 -2.35
CA ASP A 144 8.16 -8.79 -1.52
C ASP A 144 8.14 -9.41 -0.12
N ARG A 145 7.00 -9.44 0.53
CA ARG A 145 6.87 -10.07 1.86
C ARG A 145 7.19 -11.55 1.84
N ARG A 146 6.79 -12.24 0.78
CA ARG A 146 7.11 -13.66 0.64
C ARG A 146 8.60 -13.92 0.44
N ARG A 147 9.25 -13.23 -0.49
CA ARG A 147 10.69 -13.44 -0.75
C ARG A 147 11.57 -13.04 0.43
N LEU A 148 11.16 -12.06 1.22
CA LEU A 148 11.85 -11.57 2.40
C LEU A 148 11.43 -12.29 3.70
N ASN A 149 10.53 -13.26 3.60
CA ASN A 149 9.97 -13.99 4.74
C ASN A 149 9.34 -13.06 5.82
N MET A 150 8.80 -11.92 5.38
CA MET A 150 8.17 -10.94 6.25
C MET A 150 6.70 -11.31 6.51
N PRO A 151 6.19 -11.20 7.74
CA PRO A 151 4.79 -11.40 8.03
C PRO A 151 3.93 -10.29 7.42
N ILE A 152 2.65 -10.57 7.18
CA ILE A 152 1.65 -9.54 6.94
C ILE A 152 1.03 -9.16 8.27
N ASP A 153 1.45 -8.03 8.82
CA ASP A 153 0.89 -7.47 10.05
C ASP A 153 -0.04 -6.29 9.73
N ARG A 154 -1.28 -6.42 10.13
CA ARG A 154 -2.32 -5.40 9.96
C ARG A 154 -2.95 -5.01 11.31
N ARG A 155 -2.32 -5.35 12.42
CA ARG A 155 -2.75 -4.90 13.73
C ARG A 155 -2.57 -3.39 13.84
N ASP A 156 -3.36 -2.78 14.69
CA ASP A 156 -3.19 -1.38 15.02
C ASP A 156 -1.86 -1.16 15.73
N ASP A 157 -1.18 -0.11 15.38
CA ASP A 157 0.10 0.25 15.97
C ASP A 157 0.10 1.72 16.44
N ALA A 158 1.24 2.15 16.98
CA ALA A 158 1.38 3.51 17.52
C ALA A 158 1.17 4.59 16.46
N ALA A 159 1.60 4.37 15.20
CA ALA A 159 1.40 5.32 14.11
C ALA A 159 -0.08 5.43 13.74
N MET A 160 -0.81 4.33 13.70
CA MET A 160 -2.25 4.33 13.45
C MET A 160 -3.00 5.01 14.59
N THR A 161 -2.65 4.71 15.83
CA THR A 161 -3.23 5.36 17.00
C THR A 161 -3.00 6.86 16.99
N ALA A 162 -1.78 7.31 16.70
CA ALA A 162 -1.43 8.72 16.59
C ALA A 162 -2.16 9.43 15.45
N ALA A 163 -2.43 8.74 14.34
CA ALA A 163 -3.19 9.26 13.22
C ALA A 163 -4.72 9.18 13.42
N GLY A 164 -5.20 8.63 14.55
CA GLY A 164 -6.62 8.47 14.81
C GLY A 164 -7.33 7.48 13.89
N VAL A 165 -6.61 6.51 13.34
CA VAL A 165 -7.14 5.49 12.44
C VAL A 165 -7.11 4.11 13.08
N ALA A 166 -8.07 3.27 12.71
CA ALA A 166 -8.15 1.88 13.15
C ALA A 166 -8.24 0.92 11.96
N ASN A 167 -7.76 -0.29 12.16
CA ASN A 167 -7.93 -1.37 11.21
C ASN A 167 -9.32 -2.00 11.35
N ASN A 168 -10.10 -1.92 10.29
CA ASN A 168 -11.40 -2.59 10.21
C ASN A 168 -11.26 -3.98 9.60
N HIS A 169 -10.34 -4.80 10.12
CA HIS A 169 -10.19 -6.16 9.64
C HIS A 169 -11.24 -7.08 10.25
N ILE A 170 -12.01 -7.71 9.38
CA ILE A 170 -13.04 -8.71 9.75
C ILE A 170 -12.39 -10.06 10.00
N TYR A 171 -11.15 -10.26 9.48
CA TYR A 171 -10.41 -11.50 9.53
C TYR A 171 -9.13 -11.36 10.35
N LYS A 172 -8.33 -12.42 10.36
CA LYS A 172 -7.05 -12.44 11.03
C LYS A 172 -6.17 -11.24 10.66
N ALA A 173 -5.71 -10.50 11.67
CA ALA A 173 -4.94 -9.28 11.47
C ALA A 173 -3.46 -9.53 11.16
N MET A 174 -2.93 -10.70 11.52
CA MET A 174 -1.53 -11.08 11.29
C MET A 174 -1.41 -12.45 10.65
N TRP A 175 -0.55 -12.56 9.64
CA TRP A 175 -0.26 -13.79 8.91
C TRP A 175 1.24 -14.03 8.85
N GLU A 176 1.67 -15.20 9.32
CA GLU A 176 3.05 -15.65 9.19
C GLU A 176 3.26 -16.34 7.83
N GLN A 177 4.49 -16.30 7.31
CA GLN A 177 4.81 -16.86 5.98
C GLN A 177 4.61 -18.38 5.87
N ASN A 178 4.64 -19.10 6.98
CA ASN A 178 4.40 -20.54 7.02
C ASN A 178 2.91 -20.92 7.02
N GLU A 179 2.01 -19.96 7.16
CA GLU A 179 0.58 -20.23 7.19
C GLU A 179 0.03 -20.57 5.80
N SER A 180 -0.98 -21.44 5.77
CA SER A 180 -1.60 -21.91 4.51
C SER A 180 -2.17 -20.79 3.64
N GLY A 181 -2.68 -19.71 4.25
CA GLY A 181 -3.19 -18.53 3.55
C GLY A 181 -2.12 -17.72 2.81
N MET A 182 -0.83 -17.94 3.12
CA MET A 182 0.30 -17.27 2.48
C MET A 182 0.85 -18.03 1.27
N ARG A 183 0.23 -19.13 0.89
CA ARG A 183 0.65 -19.95 -0.26
C ARG A 183 -0.50 -20.08 -1.25
N PHE A 184 -0.18 -20.05 -2.53
CA PHE A 184 -1.15 -20.48 -3.53
C PHE A 184 -1.41 -21.95 -3.37
N GLN A 185 -2.68 -22.31 -3.26
CA GLN A 185 -3.09 -23.70 -3.27
C GLN A 185 -3.01 -24.23 -4.70
N LEU A 186 -2.53 -25.45 -4.84
CA LEU A 186 -2.63 -26.14 -6.13
C LEU A 186 -4.12 -26.34 -6.47
N PRO A 187 -4.51 -26.08 -7.73
CA PRO A 187 -5.87 -26.36 -8.17
C PRO A 187 -6.23 -27.82 -7.86
N ARG A 188 -7.44 -28.03 -7.38
CA ARG A 188 -7.92 -29.39 -7.03
C ARG A 188 -7.78 -30.37 -8.19
N SER A 189 -7.95 -29.90 -9.42
CA SER A 189 -7.77 -30.71 -10.63
C SER A 189 -6.32 -31.23 -10.77
N VAL A 190 -5.33 -30.42 -10.40
CA VAL A 190 -3.91 -30.84 -10.43
C VAL A 190 -3.64 -31.89 -9.36
N VAL A 191 -4.15 -31.70 -8.16
CA VAL A 191 -4.00 -32.68 -7.05
C VAL A 191 -4.66 -34.01 -7.39
N ILE A 192 -5.85 -33.99 -8.02
CA ILE A 192 -6.54 -35.21 -8.44
C ILE A 192 -5.78 -35.94 -9.57
N ALA A 193 -5.20 -35.19 -10.50
CA ALA A 193 -4.45 -35.76 -11.62
C ALA A 193 -3.07 -36.31 -11.22
N ASN A 194 -2.54 -35.88 -10.08
CA ASN A 194 -1.21 -36.25 -9.58
C ASN A 194 -1.30 -36.64 -8.09
N PRO A 195 -1.75 -37.83 -7.77
CA PRO A 195 -1.97 -38.25 -6.39
C PRO A 195 -0.67 -38.34 -5.55
N GLU A 196 0.48 -38.17 -6.14
CA GLU A 196 1.79 -38.18 -5.46
C GLU A 196 2.25 -36.78 -5.02
N ILE A 197 1.45 -35.72 -5.26
CA ILE A 197 1.71 -34.35 -4.80
C ILE A 197 0.94 -34.12 -3.44
#